data_7e2c2c20ebb0c583aa1a13b7c608d84d
#
_entry.id   7e2c2c20ebb0c583aa1a13b7c608d84d
#
_cell.length_a   1.000
_cell.length_b   1.000
_cell.length_c   1.000
_cell.angle_alpha   90.00
_cell.angle_beta   90.00
_cell.angle_gamma   90.00
#
_symmetry.space_group_name_H-M   'P 1'
#
loop_
_entity.id
_entity.type
_entity.pdbx_description
1 polymer ?
#
loop_
_entity_poly.entity_id
_entity_poly.type
_entity_poly.pdbx_seq_one_letter_code
_entity_poly.pdbx_strand_id
1 'polypeptide(L)'
;MPWLVAAMPGRFRHYVPEAIVERVTTPLPTALPPPPTAAAAPDALALALSTPVPTSAPTATAVALVPTAAEASPATATPLATPTAVPSPTGPPLPAAVRIDGLPIIPQKFNNCGPTNATIVLNYYGVAVDQFDVAAVARPNYEDRNVSPSELVSFVNDHTELAAAHFVGGDVDRLRSLLAAGFPVIIEKGLEPDATTGWMGHYLTVFGYDDEAGHFLVRDTYLGPWREDGVATFDDTARFWAQFNGAFIVIYPPERAAELAQTLGPDFADPLTMWSATLERNRARALAAPDDAYAWFNLGSSLVALAGLNGDVAYYPPAAAAYDQARLLGLPARMLWYQFGPYEAYLAVGRYEDVLTLAEATFAGQGGRNVEETYYYQGRALLATGDHAGARAAFKRAMALNPASAVGLAAAAALAAID
;
A
#
# COMPACT_ATOMS: atom_id res chain seq x y z
N MET A 1 -12.86 27.88 -22.15
CA MET A 1 -11.47 27.74 -21.70
C MET A 1 -11.35 26.79 -20.46
N PRO A 2 -12.13 26.90 -19.36
CA PRO A 2 -11.98 26.02 -18.17
C PRO A 2 -12.05 24.53 -18.51
N TRP A 3 -12.99 24.11 -19.30
CA TRP A 3 -13.17 22.73 -19.72
C TRP A 3 -11.98 22.14 -20.52
N LEU A 4 -11.26 22.99 -21.27
CA LEU A 4 -10.05 22.55 -22.00
C LEU A 4 -8.92 22.19 -21.05
N VAL A 5 -8.68 22.98 -20.01
CA VAL A 5 -7.66 22.67 -19.00
C VAL A 5 -8.10 21.49 -18.15
N ALA A 6 -9.40 21.40 -17.78
CA ALA A 6 -9.94 20.29 -17.05
C ALA A 6 -9.86 18.95 -17.82
N ALA A 7 -10.05 18.98 -19.13
CA ALA A 7 -9.96 17.81 -20.02
C ALA A 7 -8.53 17.51 -20.52
N MET A 8 -7.57 18.39 -20.23
CA MET A 8 -6.19 18.24 -20.69
C MET A 8 -5.53 17.07 -19.95
N PRO A 9 -4.89 16.12 -20.65
CA PRO A 9 -4.09 15.09 -20.01
C PRO A 9 -3.06 15.67 -19.06
N GLY A 10 -2.84 15.03 -17.91
CA GLY A 10 -1.98 15.52 -16.82
C GLY A 10 -0.58 15.91 -17.30
N ARG A 11 0.00 15.14 -18.25
CA ARG A 11 1.30 15.41 -18.87
C ARG A 11 1.41 16.77 -19.54
N PHE A 12 0.30 17.34 -20.05
CA PHE A 12 0.27 18.65 -20.66
C PHE A 12 -0.14 19.74 -19.67
N ARG A 13 -0.97 19.37 -18.66
CA ARG A 13 -1.39 20.30 -17.61
C ARG A 13 -0.22 20.82 -16.80
N HIS A 14 0.81 20.00 -16.60
CA HIS A 14 2.05 20.39 -15.91
C HIS A 14 2.74 21.63 -16.53
N TYR A 15 2.52 21.90 -17.82
CA TYR A 15 3.07 23.10 -18.49
C TYR A 15 2.13 24.32 -18.41
N VAL A 16 0.91 24.18 -17.86
CA VAL A 16 0.01 25.31 -17.65
C VAL A 16 0.36 25.99 -16.34
N PRO A 17 0.56 27.32 -16.31
CA PRO A 17 0.84 28.02 -15.07
C PRO A 17 -0.24 27.75 -14.01
N GLU A 18 0.19 27.47 -12.81
CA GLU A 18 -0.63 27.03 -11.67
C GLU A 18 -1.82 27.97 -11.42
N ALA A 19 -1.59 29.29 -11.42
CA ALA A 19 -2.64 30.28 -11.27
C ALA A 19 -3.75 30.22 -12.34
N ILE A 20 -3.47 29.62 -13.52
CA ILE A 20 -4.46 29.37 -14.55
C ILE A 20 -5.22 28.09 -14.24
N VAL A 21 -4.50 27.04 -13.82
CA VAL A 21 -5.10 25.76 -13.43
C VAL A 21 -6.10 25.97 -12.30
N GLU A 22 -5.70 26.66 -11.23
CA GLU A 22 -6.55 26.97 -10.07
C GLU A 22 -7.84 27.74 -10.45
N ARG A 23 -7.75 28.68 -11.36
CA ARG A 23 -8.91 29.50 -11.78
C ARG A 23 -9.91 28.76 -12.67
N VAL A 24 -9.49 27.69 -13.32
CA VAL A 24 -10.27 27.03 -14.36
C VAL A 24 -10.63 25.58 -14.07
N THR A 25 -10.11 25.02 -12.98
CA THR A 25 -10.46 23.68 -12.54
C THR A 25 -11.33 23.73 -11.29
N THR A 26 -12.30 22.84 -11.21
CA THR A 26 -13.02 22.62 -9.95
C THR A 26 -12.02 22.10 -8.91
N PRO A 27 -11.99 22.66 -7.69
CA PRO A 27 -11.15 22.10 -6.64
C PRO A 27 -11.40 20.60 -6.49
N LEU A 28 -10.33 19.82 -6.47
CA LEU A 28 -10.45 18.39 -6.21
C LEU A 28 -10.90 18.17 -4.76
N PRO A 29 -11.69 17.13 -4.49
CA PRO A 29 -11.97 16.75 -3.12
C PRO A 29 -10.65 16.60 -2.36
N THR A 30 -10.54 17.24 -1.21
CA THR A 30 -9.33 17.14 -0.35
C THR A 30 -9.36 15.92 0.56
N ALA A 31 -10.56 15.38 0.82
CA ALA A 31 -10.76 14.20 1.66
C ALA A 31 -11.74 13.21 1.02
N LEU A 32 -11.62 11.94 1.42
CA LEU A 32 -12.61 10.91 1.10
C LEU A 32 -13.96 11.25 1.76
N PRO A 33 -15.10 10.91 1.12
CA PRO A 33 -16.41 11.11 1.71
C PRO A 33 -16.52 10.30 3.02
N PRO A 34 -17.10 10.89 4.09
CA PRO A 34 -17.32 10.18 5.34
C PRO A 34 -18.30 9.00 5.11
N PRO A 35 -18.24 7.95 5.95
CA PRO A 35 -19.22 6.88 5.90
C PRO A 35 -20.60 7.38 6.32
N PRO A 36 -21.69 6.65 5.98
CA PRO A 36 -23.01 6.93 6.52
C PRO A 36 -23.00 6.91 8.06
N THR A 37 -23.74 7.80 8.69
CA THR A 37 -23.72 8.04 10.14
C THR A 37 -23.96 6.79 11.01
N ALA A 38 -24.56 5.73 10.45
CA ALA A 38 -24.84 4.47 11.15
C ALA A 38 -23.65 3.50 11.22
N ALA A 39 -22.54 3.79 10.50
CA ALA A 39 -21.45 2.82 10.32
C ALA A 39 -20.41 2.83 11.45
N ALA A 40 -20.30 3.91 12.23
CA ALA A 40 -19.33 4.05 13.32
C ALA A 40 -19.90 3.62 14.68
N ALA A 41 -20.40 2.38 14.80
CA ALA A 41 -20.84 1.87 16.07
C ALA A 41 -19.63 1.58 16.99
N PRO A 42 -19.66 2.00 18.27
CA PRO A 42 -18.56 1.71 19.22
C PRO A 42 -18.21 0.22 19.31
N ASP A 43 -19.18 -0.67 19.15
CA ASP A 43 -18.97 -2.11 19.16
C ASP A 43 -18.17 -2.62 17.97
N ALA A 44 -18.28 -1.96 16.80
CA ALA A 44 -17.52 -2.31 15.61
C ALA A 44 -16.02 -1.95 15.74
N LEU A 45 -15.72 -0.81 16.38
CA LEU A 45 -14.34 -0.43 16.70
C LEU A 45 -13.72 -1.37 17.74
N ALA A 46 -14.49 -1.74 18.78
CA ALA A 46 -14.08 -2.73 19.76
C ALA A 46 -13.77 -4.08 19.08
N LEU A 47 -14.59 -4.48 18.09
CA LEU A 47 -14.34 -5.69 17.30
C LEU A 47 -13.03 -5.58 16.49
N ALA A 48 -12.75 -4.45 15.83
CA ALA A 48 -11.52 -4.24 15.08
C ALA A 48 -10.28 -4.35 15.99
N LEU A 49 -10.37 -3.84 17.21
CA LEU A 49 -9.29 -3.87 18.19
C LEU A 49 -9.10 -5.23 18.86
N SER A 50 -10.12 -6.09 18.92
CA SER A 50 -10.11 -7.39 19.62
C SER A 50 -10.10 -8.61 18.69
N THR A 51 -10.17 -8.43 17.37
CA THR A 51 -10.18 -9.55 16.40
C THR A 51 -8.92 -10.42 16.58
N PRO A 52 -9.05 -11.75 16.76
CA PRO A 52 -7.91 -12.62 17.01
C PRO A 52 -6.88 -12.57 15.86
N VAL A 53 -5.61 -12.63 16.21
CA VAL A 53 -4.53 -12.81 15.23
C VAL A 53 -4.43 -14.28 14.89
N PRO A 54 -4.28 -14.67 13.61
CA PRO A 54 -4.05 -16.05 13.25
C PRO A 54 -2.75 -16.55 13.91
N THR A 55 -2.86 -17.58 14.69
CA THR A 55 -1.68 -18.28 15.19
C THR A 55 -1.22 -19.21 14.08
N SER A 56 0.02 -19.08 13.60
CA SER A 56 0.61 -20.07 12.71
C SER A 56 0.67 -21.41 13.45
N ALA A 57 -0.28 -22.31 13.18
CA ALA A 57 -0.20 -23.67 13.70
C ALA A 57 0.94 -24.39 12.97
N PRO A 58 1.85 -25.08 13.66
CA PRO A 58 2.79 -25.97 12.99
C PRO A 58 1.99 -26.99 12.19
N THR A 59 2.32 -27.17 10.92
CA THR A 59 1.67 -28.13 10.02
C THR A 59 1.83 -29.53 10.57
N ALA A 60 0.86 -30.00 11.35
CA ALA A 60 0.74 -31.39 11.75
C ALA A 60 -0.11 -32.11 10.70
N THR A 61 0.51 -33.06 10.03
CA THR A 61 -0.09 -33.97 9.08
C THR A 61 -1.38 -34.59 9.63
N ALA A 62 -2.47 -34.44 8.86
CA ALA A 62 -3.80 -34.91 9.21
C ALA A 62 -3.87 -36.42 9.38
N VAL A 63 -4.41 -36.86 10.50
CA VAL A 63 -5.09 -38.16 10.63
C VAL A 63 -6.49 -37.88 11.16
N ALA A 64 -7.49 -38.23 10.36
CA ALA A 64 -8.89 -38.08 10.67
C ALA A 64 -9.37 -39.03 11.76
N LEU A 65 -10.14 -38.57 12.74
CA LEU A 65 -11.15 -39.35 13.46
C LEU A 65 -12.29 -38.46 14.00
N VAL A 66 -13.48 -39.03 13.96
CA VAL A 66 -14.87 -38.58 14.09
C VAL A 66 -15.23 -38.04 15.51
N PRO A 67 -16.27 -37.18 15.68
CA PRO A 67 -16.50 -36.34 16.86
C PRO A 67 -17.28 -37.01 17.98
N THR A 68 -17.01 -36.61 19.20
CA THR A 68 -17.93 -36.82 20.32
C THR A 68 -18.14 -35.49 21.03
N ALA A 69 -19.41 -35.11 21.20
CA ALA A 69 -19.86 -33.91 21.86
C ALA A 69 -19.54 -33.91 23.36
N ALA A 70 -19.07 -32.80 23.89
CA ALA A 70 -19.04 -32.51 25.32
C ALA A 70 -19.33 -31.04 25.59
N GLU A 71 -20.10 -30.80 26.62
CA GLU A 71 -20.79 -29.59 27.04
C GLU A 71 -19.88 -28.43 27.41
N ALA A 72 -20.37 -27.21 27.11
CA ALA A 72 -19.71 -25.96 27.43
C ALA A 72 -19.88 -25.57 28.91
N SER A 73 -18.78 -25.28 29.59
CA SER A 73 -18.74 -24.55 30.85
C SER A 73 -18.30 -23.10 30.63
N PRO A 74 -18.81 -22.12 31.41
CA PRO A 74 -18.52 -20.70 31.15
C PRO A 74 -17.09 -20.34 31.51
N ALA A 75 -16.40 -19.66 30.58
CA ALA A 75 -15.05 -19.18 30.75
C ALA A 75 -15.02 -17.91 31.62
N THR A 76 -14.23 -17.98 32.68
CA THR A 76 -13.87 -16.86 33.55
C THR A 76 -12.87 -15.95 32.81
N ALA A 77 -13.16 -14.65 32.79
CA ALA A 77 -12.26 -13.66 32.17
C ALA A 77 -10.88 -13.64 32.85
N THR A 78 -9.85 -13.92 32.07
CA THR A 78 -8.44 -13.80 32.50
C THR A 78 -7.99 -12.33 32.34
N PRO A 79 -7.27 -11.74 33.30
CA PRO A 79 -6.78 -10.38 33.18
C PRO A 79 -5.78 -10.24 32.03
N LEU A 80 -5.88 -9.13 31.29
CA LEU A 80 -5.02 -8.73 30.17
C LEU A 80 -3.56 -8.70 30.65
N ALA A 81 -2.71 -9.50 30.02
CA ALA A 81 -1.29 -9.52 30.32
C ALA A 81 -0.64 -8.20 29.87
N THR A 82 0.16 -7.61 30.75
CA THR A 82 1.00 -6.45 30.45
C THR A 82 1.93 -6.77 29.27
N PRO A 83 2.08 -5.88 28.27
CA PRO A 83 2.94 -6.17 27.13
C PRO A 83 4.37 -6.37 27.61
N THR A 84 4.88 -7.56 27.40
CA THR A 84 6.30 -7.89 27.64
C THR A 84 7.12 -7.16 26.58
N ALA A 85 8.14 -6.41 27.02
CA ALA A 85 9.06 -5.73 26.12
C ALA A 85 9.65 -6.72 25.11
N VAL A 86 9.54 -6.42 23.83
CA VAL A 86 10.14 -7.18 22.73
C VAL A 86 11.65 -7.21 22.98
N PRO A 87 12.31 -8.37 23.02
CA PRO A 87 13.75 -8.43 23.20
C PRO A 87 14.43 -7.72 22.02
N SER A 88 15.29 -6.74 22.32
CA SER A 88 16.16 -6.11 21.34
C SER A 88 16.98 -7.18 20.60
N PRO A 89 17.22 -7.03 19.30
CA PRO A 89 18.01 -7.99 18.53
C PRO A 89 19.40 -8.17 19.16
N THR A 90 19.78 -9.40 19.44
CA THR A 90 21.08 -9.80 20.04
C THR A 90 22.22 -9.83 19.01
N GLY A 91 22.17 -8.99 17.97
CA GLY A 91 23.24 -8.82 16.99
C GLY A 91 24.29 -7.76 17.44
N PRO A 92 25.47 -7.72 16.80
CA PRO A 92 26.39 -6.61 17.02
C PRO A 92 25.69 -5.29 16.71
N PRO A 93 26.08 -4.19 17.43
CA PRO A 93 25.47 -2.88 17.17
C PRO A 93 25.68 -2.47 15.70
N LEU A 94 24.64 -1.86 15.11
CA LEU A 94 24.73 -1.32 13.75
C LEU A 94 25.79 -0.22 13.69
N PRO A 95 26.46 -0.01 12.53
CA PRO A 95 27.31 1.16 12.31
C PRO A 95 26.53 2.45 12.51
N ALA A 96 27.17 3.48 13.06
CA ALA A 96 26.53 4.79 13.25
C ALA A 96 26.18 5.51 11.94
N ALA A 97 26.84 5.15 10.84
CA ALA A 97 26.53 5.66 9.52
C ALA A 97 26.80 4.57 8.47
N VAL A 98 25.97 4.53 7.45
CA VAL A 98 26.08 3.61 6.31
C VAL A 98 25.78 4.37 5.02
N ARG A 99 26.54 4.05 3.96
CA ARG A 99 26.29 4.51 2.60
C ARG A 99 26.52 3.36 1.63
N ILE A 100 25.56 3.10 0.78
CA ILE A 100 25.68 2.16 -0.34
C ILE A 100 26.07 2.99 -1.57
N ASP A 101 27.29 2.82 -2.06
CA ASP A 101 27.81 3.58 -3.19
C ASP A 101 27.37 2.98 -4.54
N GLY A 102 27.36 3.81 -5.59
CA GLY A 102 27.10 3.35 -6.96
C GLY A 102 25.65 3.44 -7.42
N LEU A 103 24.70 3.86 -6.58
CA LEU A 103 23.33 4.09 -7.03
C LEU A 103 23.24 5.32 -7.94
N PRO A 104 22.71 5.18 -9.16
CA PRO A 104 22.61 6.31 -10.09
C PRO A 104 21.59 7.35 -9.60
N ILE A 105 21.73 8.58 -10.08
CA ILE A 105 20.74 9.65 -9.89
C ILE A 105 19.91 9.76 -11.15
N ILE A 106 18.65 9.40 -11.09
CA ILE A 106 17.74 9.39 -12.23
C ILE A 106 16.49 10.19 -11.88
N PRO A 107 16.27 11.38 -12.49
CA PRO A 107 14.99 12.10 -12.35
C PRO A 107 13.87 11.32 -12.99
N GLN A 108 12.71 11.22 -12.30
CA GLN A 108 11.55 10.57 -12.90
C GLN A 108 10.96 11.38 -14.06
N LYS A 109 10.31 10.67 -14.96
CA LYS A 109 9.39 11.24 -15.93
C LYS A 109 7.97 11.19 -15.37
N PHE A 110 7.01 11.71 -16.13
CA PHE A 110 5.64 11.82 -15.68
C PHE A 110 5.08 10.49 -15.13
N ASN A 111 4.61 10.50 -13.90
CA ASN A 111 4.06 9.36 -13.14
C ASN A 111 4.99 8.14 -12.97
N ASN A 112 6.29 8.30 -13.14
CA ASN A 112 7.25 7.20 -13.12
C ASN A 112 8.01 7.05 -11.79
N CYS A 113 7.48 7.49 -10.64
CA CYS A 113 8.22 7.35 -9.38
C CYS A 113 8.55 5.87 -9.09
N GLY A 114 7.61 4.95 -9.14
CA GLY A 114 7.84 3.52 -8.98
C GLY A 114 8.83 2.95 -10.00
N PRO A 115 8.56 3.05 -11.31
CA PRO A 115 9.46 2.60 -12.36
C PRO A 115 10.88 3.17 -12.26
N THR A 116 11.03 4.47 -11.91
CA THR A 116 12.35 5.09 -11.78
C THR A 116 13.13 4.56 -10.57
N ASN A 117 12.46 4.38 -9.42
CA ASN A 117 13.11 3.82 -8.25
C ASN A 117 13.54 2.36 -8.48
N ALA A 118 12.71 1.55 -9.16
CA ALA A 118 13.12 0.21 -9.59
C ALA A 118 14.34 0.26 -10.55
N THR A 119 14.32 1.15 -11.56
CA THR A 119 15.45 1.36 -12.48
C THR A 119 16.75 1.71 -11.75
N ILE A 120 16.68 2.58 -10.72
CA ILE A 120 17.86 2.96 -9.92
C ILE A 120 18.51 1.72 -9.28
N VAL A 121 17.70 0.86 -8.65
CA VAL A 121 18.22 -0.34 -7.97
C VAL A 121 18.63 -1.41 -8.96
N LEU A 122 17.90 -1.60 -10.06
CA LEU A 122 18.28 -2.53 -11.15
C LEU A 122 19.63 -2.16 -11.77
N ASN A 123 19.81 -0.88 -12.10
CA ASN A 123 21.09 -0.39 -12.66
C ASN A 123 22.24 -0.51 -11.65
N TYR A 124 21.99 -0.33 -10.35
CA TYR A 124 22.96 -0.58 -9.30
C TYR A 124 23.47 -2.03 -9.33
N TYR A 125 22.60 -2.99 -9.59
CA TYR A 125 22.98 -4.41 -9.74
C TYR A 125 23.44 -4.78 -11.17
N GLY A 126 23.61 -3.80 -12.06
CA GLY A 126 24.16 -4.02 -13.41
C GLY A 126 23.12 -4.42 -14.47
N VAL A 127 21.83 -4.39 -14.15
CA VAL A 127 20.76 -4.63 -15.13
C VAL A 127 20.51 -3.35 -15.93
N ALA A 128 20.79 -3.36 -17.22
CA ALA A 128 20.67 -2.20 -18.11
C ALA A 128 19.22 -2.02 -18.58
N VAL A 129 18.43 -1.29 -17.81
CA VAL A 129 17.04 -0.89 -18.13
C VAL A 129 16.85 0.60 -17.88
N ASP A 130 15.86 1.20 -18.52
CA ASP A 130 15.41 2.54 -18.18
C ASP A 130 14.01 2.55 -17.56
N GLN A 131 13.57 3.71 -17.07
CA GLN A 131 12.27 3.85 -16.44
C GLN A 131 11.08 3.61 -17.38
N PHE A 132 11.28 3.69 -18.69
CA PHE A 132 10.22 3.44 -19.66
C PHE A 132 10.10 1.94 -19.94
N ASP A 133 11.18 1.17 -19.86
CA ASP A 133 11.16 -0.30 -19.96
C ASP A 133 10.33 -0.87 -18.81
N VAL A 134 10.57 -0.41 -17.59
CA VAL A 134 9.80 -0.82 -16.40
C VAL A 134 8.33 -0.36 -16.53
N ALA A 135 8.11 0.91 -16.90
CA ALA A 135 6.76 1.47 -17.02
C ALA A 135 5.93 0.81 -18.12
N ALA A 136 6.54 0.37 -19.22
CA ALA A 136 5.83 -0.29 -20.32
C ALA A 136 5.12 -1.58 -19.88
N VAL A 137 5.65 -2.25 -18.87
CA VAL A 137 5.07 -3.47 -18.30
C VAL A 137 4.23 -3.17 -17.07
N ALA A 138 4.81 -2.48 -16.06
CA ALA A 138 4.15 -2.25 -14.77
C ALA A 138 3.03 -1.19 -14.85
N ARG A 139 3.06 -0.30 -15.83
CA ARG A 139 2.10 0.80 -16.00
C ARG A 139 1.86 1.12 -17.48
N PRO A 140 1.21 0.23 -18.24
CA PRO A 140 1.00 0.42 -19.68
C PRO A 140 0.12 1.62 -20.01
N ASN A 141 -0.77 2.04 -19.11
CA ASN A 141 -1.51 3.28 -19.22
C ASN A 141 -0.67 4.48 -18.77
N TYR A 142 -0.22 5.31 -19.70
CA TYR A 142 0.64 6.47 -19.41
C TYR A 142 0.03 7.49 -18.43
N GLU A 143 -1.31 7.62 -18.41
CA GLU A 143 -2.02 8.56 -17.51
C GLU A 143 -2.27 7.98 -16.12
N ASP A 144 -1.99 6.72 -15.90
CA ASP A 144 -2.10 6.09 -14.58
C ASP A 144 -1.18 6.78 -13.58
N ARG A 145 -1.67 6.90 -12.36
CA ARG A 145 -0.98 7.53 -11.23
C ARG A 145 -0.42 6.54 -10.25
N ASN A 146 -0.80 5.29 -10.40
CA ASN A 146 -0.37 4.20 -9.55
C ASN A 146 0.52 3.22 -10.31
N VAL A 147 1.48 2.69 -9.60
CA VAL A 147 2.14 1.41 -9.87
C VAL A 147 2.20 0.72 -8.51
N SER A 148 1.50 -0.37 -8.35
CA SER A 148 1.50 -1.10 -7.08
C SER A 148 2.85 -1.77 -6.81
N PRO A 149 3.24 -1.99 -5.55
CA PRO A 149 4.46 -2.73 -5.21
C PRO A 149 4.54 -4.10 -5.89
N SER A 150 3.40 -4.79 -6.04
CA SER A 150 3.34 -6.10 -6.70
C SER A 150 3.68 -6.04 -8.19
N GLU A 151 3.31 -4.99 -8.90
CA GLU A 151 3.65 -4.81 -10.32
C GLU A 151 5.16 -4.56 -10.51
N LEU A 152 5.78 -3.78 -9.61
CA LEU A 152 7.24 -3.60 -9.62
C LEU A 152 7.98 -4.91 -9.30
N VAL A 153 7.50 -5.66 -8.32
CA VAL A 153 8.05 -6.98 -7.94
C VAL A 153 7.91 -7.96 -9.09
N SER A 154 6.75 -8.03 -9.73
CA SER A 154 6.52 -8.91 -10.90
C SER A 154 7.44 -8.54 -12.05
N PHE A 155 7.61 -7.23 -12.35
CA PHE A 155 8.55 -6.81 -13.38
C PHE A 155 9.96 -7.36 -13.12
N VAL A 156 10.48 -7.19 -11.90
CA VAL A 156 11.84 -7.65 -11.56
C VAL A 156 11.95 -9.16 -11.69
N ASN A 157 11.01 -9.91 -11.09
CA ASN A 157 11.05 -11.37 -11.04
C ASN A 157 10.84 -12.02 -12.41
N ASP A 158 10.04 -11.41 -13.30
CA ASP A 158 9.67 -11.99 -14.58
C ASP A 158 10.58 -11.54 -15.72
N HIS A 159 11.31 -10.41 -15.56
CA HIS A 159 12.07 -9.79 -16.66
C HIS A 159 13.56 -9.61 -16.36
N THR A 160 14.05 -10.03 -15.17
CA THR A 160 15.47 -9.94 -14.81
C THR A 160 15.94 -11.20 -14.09
N GLU A 161 17.28 -11.32 -13.93
CA GLU A 161 17.88 -12.41 -13.12
C GLU A 161 17.90 -12.09 -11.61
N LEU A 162 17.41 -10.91 -11.20
CA LEU A 162 17.31 -10.52 -9.80
C LEU A 162 16.00 -11.02 -9.20
N ALA A 163 15.97 -11.10 -7.89
CA ALA A 163 14.75 -11.33 -7.12
C ALA A 163 14.27 -10.01 -6.51
N ALA A 164 12.97 -9.88 -6.34
CA ALA A 164 12.34 -8.79 -5.60
C ALA A 164 11.25 -9.34 -4.67
N ALA A 165 11.09 -8.69 -3.51
CA ALA A 165 10.01 -8.98 -2.60
C ALA A 165 9.45 -7.69 -2.01
N HIS A 166 8.14 -7.68 -1.80
CA HIS A 166 7.40 -6.60 -1.14
C HIS A 166 7.07 -6.99 0.28
N PHE A 167 7.26 -6.05 1.19
CA PHE A 167 7.02 -6.19 2.61
C PHE A 167 6.19 -5.02 3.15
N VAL A 168 5.52 -5.24 4.29
CA VAL A 168 4.80 -4.20 5.05
C VAL A 168 5.22 -4.23 6.53
N GLY A 169 4.89 -3.20 7.28
CA GLY A 169 5.24 -3.11 8.69
C GLY A 169 6.72 -2.81 8.92
N GLY A 170 7.40 -2.20 7.95
CA GLY A 170 8.74 -1.65 8.12
C GLY A 170 8.77 -0.49 9.10
N ASP A 171 9.92 -0.31 9.75
CA ASP A 171 10.24 0.79 10.65
C ASP A 171 11.67 1.28 10.43
N VAL A 172 12.04 2.38 11.10
CA VAL A 172 13.37 3.00 10.98
C VAL A 172 14.50 2.04 11.30
N ASP A 173 14.35 1.21 12.34
CA ASP A 173 15.39 0.26 12.75
C ASP A 173 15.55 -0.89 11.75
N ARG A 174 14.44 -1.36 11.18
CA ARG A 174 14.47 -2.36 10.11
C ARG A 174 15.14 -1.81 8.86
N LEU A 175 14.82 -0.57 8.49
CA LEU A 175 15.44 0.10 7.34
C LEU A 175 16.96 0.24 7.55
N ARG A 176 17.40 0.70 8.74
CA ARG A 176 18.83 0.77 9.09
C ARG A 176 19.51 -0.60 9.00
N SER A 177 18.85 -1.66 9.49
CA SER A 177 19.39 -3.02 9.44
C SER A 177 19.60 -3.51 7.99
N LEU A 178 18.63 -3.26 7.10
CA LEU A 178 18.74 -3.61 5.68
C LEU A 178 19.87 -2.83 4.98
N LEU A 179 19.99 -1.53 5.26
CA LEU A 179 21.05 -0.68 4.71
C LEU A 179 22.43 -1.11 5.21
N ALA A 180 22.56 -1.46 6.50
CA ALA A 180 23.82 -1.97 7.07
C ALA A 180 24.21 -3.32 6.48
N ALA A 181 23.24 -4.14 6.07
CA ALA A 181 23.47 -5.36 5.31
C ALA A 181 23.73 -5.11 3.81
N GLY A 182 23.72 -3.85 3.33
CA GLY A 182 24.04 -3.50 1.95
C GLY A 182 22.86 -3.71 0.98
N PHE A 183 21.62 -3.70 1.45
CA PHE A 183 20.42 -3.72 0.61
C PHE A 183 19.88 -2.30 0.44
N PRO A 184 19.91 -1.71 -0.78
CA PRO A 184 19.12 -0.52 -1.06
C PRO A 184 17.62 -0.87 -0.99
N VAL A 185 16.82 0.03 -0.41
CA VAL A 185 15.40 -0.24 -0.12
C VAL A 185 14.54 0.79 -0.84
N ILE A 186 13.54 0.35 -1.57
CA ILE A 186 12.50 1.22 -2.13
C ILE A 186 11.35 1.25 -1.13
N ILE A 187 10.99 2.43 -0.62
CA ILE A 187 9.84 2.61 0.26
C ILE A 187 8.69 3.29 -0.49
N GLU A 188 7.45 2.91 -0.16
CA GLU A 188 6.25 3.62 -0.60
C GLU A 188 5.73 4.48 0.55
N LYS A 189 5.56 5.76 0.31
CA LYS A 189 5.23 6.73 1.36
C LYS A 189 4.28 7.81 0.86
N GLY A 190 3.63 8.51 1.77
CA GLY A 190 2.95 9.76 1.46
C GLY A 190 3.95 10.87 1.13
N LEU A 191 3.48 11.83 0.33
CA LEU A 191 4.21 13.01 -0.04
C LEU A 191 3.25 14.19 -0.16
N GLU A 192 3.62 15.33 0.42
CA GLU A 192 2.92 16.60 0.29
C GLU A 192 3.93 17.66 -0.20
N PRO A 193 4.19 17.74 -1.51
CA PRO A 193 5.24 18.61 -2.04
C PRO A 193 4.91 20.10 -1.84
N ASP A 194 3.65 20.47 -1.93
CA ASP A 194 3.12 21.81 -1.73
C ASP A 194 1.60 21.78 -1.50
N ALA A 195 1.03 22.90 -1.06
CA ALA A 195 -0.41 22.99 -0.74
C ALA A 195 -1.33 22.81 -1.96
N THR A 196 -0.85 23.09 -3.16
CA THR A 196 -1.64 22.98 -4.39
C THR A 196 -1.66 21.57 -4.93
N THR A 197 -0.52 20.89 -4.90
CA THR A 197 -0.41 19.48 -5.28
C THR A 197 -1.15 18.60 -4.26
N GLY A 198 -1.06 18.94 -2.98
CA GLY A 198 -1.65 18.19 -1.88
C GLY A 198 -1.02 16.81 -1.72
N TRP A 199 -1.67 15.96 -0.94
CA TRP A 199 -1.19 14.61 -0.64
C TRP A 199 -1.22 13.69 -1.88
N MET A 200 -0.15 12.89 -2.02
CA MET A 200 -0.02 11.83 -3.04
C MET A 200 0.87 10.70 -2.54
N GLY A 201 0.73 9.51 -3.12
CA GLY A 201 1.68 8.41 -2.94
C GLY A 201 2.97 8.65 -3.72
N HIS A 202 4.09 8.19 -3.19
CA HIS A 202 5.40 8.37 -3.79
C HIS A 202 6.36 7.25 -3.41
N TYR A 203 7.18 6.81 -4.36
CA TYR A 203 8.28 5.90 -4.13
C TYR A 203 9.60 6.65 -3.94
N LEU A 204 10.42 6.16 -3.02
CA LEU A 204 11.71 6.72 -2.65
C LEU A 204 12.72 5.59 -2.45
N THR A 205 13.92 5.69 -3.02
CA THR A 205 15.01 4.74 -2.75
C THR A 205 15.87 5.24 -1.61
N VAL A 206 15.98 4.44 -0.56
CA VAL A 206 16.86 4.68 0.59
C VAL A 206 18.12 3.84 0.43
N PHE A 207 19.30 4.45 0.58
CA PHE A 207 20.56 3.79 0.32
C PHE A 207 21.66 4.05 1.37
N GLY A 208 21.30 4.68 2.48
CA GLY A 208 22.20 4.92 3.60
C GLY A 208 21.53 5.68 4.73
N TYR A 209 22.24 5.86 5.81
CA TYR A 209 21.81 6.65 6.96
C TYR A 209 23.00 7.23 7.72
N ASP A 210 22.74 8.26 8.53
CA ASP A 210 23.67 8.85 9.48
C ASP A 210 22.90 9.11 10.80
N ASP A 211 23.27 8.39 11.86
CA ASP A 211 22.63 8.47 13.16
C ASP A 211 22.91 9.78 13.88
N GLU A 212 24.13 10.34 13.71
CA GLU A 212 24.50 11.61 14.31
C GLU A 212 23.71 12.77 13.68
N ALA A 213 23.53 12.71 12.36
CA ALA A 213 22.75 13.70 11.62
C ALA A 213 21.23 13.44 11.66
N GLY A 214 20.79 12.22 12.08
CA GLY A 214 19.38 11.85 12.24
C GLY A 214 18.61 11.73 10.93
N HIS A 215 19.27 11.28 9.84
CA HIS A 215 18.66 11.19 8.52
C HIS A 215 19.06 9.96 7.73
N PHE A 216 18.24 9.62 6.74
CA PHE A 216 18.54 8.69 5.65
C PHE A 216 19.14 9.41 4.45
N LEU A 217 20.00 8.72 3.71
CA LEU A 217 20.44 9.09 2.35
C LEU A 217 19.44 8.52 1.35
N VAL A 218 18.93 9.37 0.45
CA VAL A 218 17.81 9.01 -0.42
C VAL A 218 18.01 9.43 -1.88
N ARG A 219 17.38 8.69 -2.80
CA ARG A 219 17.10 9.11 -4.16
C ARG A 219 15.63 9.49 -4.26
N ASP A 220 15.33 10.78 -4.13
CA ASP A 220 14.01 11.29 -4.45
C ASP A 220 13.97 11.64 -5.94
N THR A 221 13.24 10.83 -6.68
CA THR A 221 13.19 10.96 -8.14
C THR A 221 12.31 12.12 -8.61
N TYR A 222 11.44 12.65 -7.73
CA TYR A 222 10.53 13.77 -8.00
C TYR A 222 11.05 15.11 -7.48
N LEU A 223 11.43 15.18 -6.19
CA LEU A 223 11.88 16.43 -5.57
C LEU A 223 13.38 16.69 -5.78
N GLY A 224 14.17 15.65 -6.02
CA GLY A 224 15.62 15.75 -6.07
C GLY A 224 16.28 15.69 -4.67
N PRO A 225 17.50 16.19 -4.54
CA PRO A 225 18.35 16.80 -5.58
C PRO A 225 18.78 15.81 -6.67
N TRP A 226 19.02 16.31 -7.89
CA TRP A 226 19.32 15.46 -9.06
C TRP A 226 20.81 15.49 -9.48
N ARG A 227 21.70 15.98 -8.62
CA ARG A 227 23.15 16.06 -8.87
C ARG A 227 24.00 15.64 -7.67
N GLU A 228 23.35 15.40 -6.55
CA GLU A 228 23.95 15.00 -5.28
C GLU A 228 23.01 14.08 -4.52
N ASP A 229 23.43 13.60 -3.36
CA ASP A 229 22.58 12.78 -2.51
C ASP A 229 21.49 13.63 -1.86
N GLY A 230 20.26 13.11 -1.84
CA GLY A 230 19.18 13.65 -1.05
C GLY A 230 19.23 13.12 0.38
N VAL A 231 18.56 13.85 1.29
CA VAL A 231 18.40 13.43 2.68
C VAL A 231 16.91 13.49 3.09
N ALA A 232 16.51 12.59 3.97
CA ALA A 232 15.20 12.60 4.61
C ALA A 232 15.38 12.30 6.10
N THR A 233 14.83 13.13 6.99
CA THR A 233 14.93 12.89 8.44
C THR A 233 14.27 11.55 8.81
N PHE A 234 14.72 10.94 9.92
CA PHE A 234 14.09 9.72 10.42
C PHE A 234 12.62 9.95 10.75
N ASP A 235 12.28 11.08 11.38
CA ASP A 235 10.91 11.41 11.77
C ASP A 235 9.99 11.62 10.58
N ASP A 236 10.40 12.39 9.55
CA ASP A 236 9.60 12.57 8.33
C ASP A 236 9.45 11.25 7.56
N THR A 237 10.53 10.46 7.49
CA THR A 237 10.47 9.15 6.86
C THR A 237 9.46 8.27 7.60
N ALA A 238 9.56 8.13 8.91
CA ALA A 238 8.65 7.33 9.71
C ALA A 238 7.20 7.79 9.55
N ARG A 239 6.95 9.11 9.63
CA ARG A 239 5.61 9.71 9.53
C ARG A 239 4.94 9.44 8.20
N PHE A 240 5.61 9.72 7.09
CA PHE A 240 5.03 9.56 5.77
C PHE A 240 5.00 8.11 5.29
N TRP A 241 6.00 7.31 5.66
CA TRP A 241 6.06 5.89 5.35
C TRP A 241 4.96 5.09 6.06
N ALA A 242 4.63 5.48 7.28
CA ALA A 242 3.53 4.91 8.03
C ALA A 242 2.17 5.06 7.34
N GLN A 243 1.99 6.06 6.47
CA GLN A 243 0.75 6.25 5.68
C GLN A 243 0.51 5.14 4.64
N PHE A 244 1.57 4.38 4.32
CA PHE A 244 1.54 3.19 3.47
C PHE A 244 1.89 1.92 4.25
N ASN A 245 1.53 1.89 5.54
CA ASN A 245 1.73 0.71 6.41
C ASN A 245 3.19 0.23 6.50
N GLY A 246 4.16 1.14 6.32
CA GLY A 246 5.57 0.78 6.28
C GLY A 246 5.91 -0.11 5.09
N ALA A 247 5.27 0.08 3.93
CA ALA A 247 5.49 -0.73 2.72
C ALA A 247 6.87 -0.49 2.12
N PHE A 248 7.58 -1.56 1.75
CA PHE A 248 8.87 -1.47 1.10
C PHE A 248 9.15 -2.64 0.15
N ILE A 249 10.03 -2.41 -0.80
CA ILE A 249 10.50 -3.40 -1.77
C ILE A 249 12.02 -3.52 -1.61
N VAL A 250 12.50 -4.77 -1.57
CA VAL A 250 13.93 -5.07 -1.68
C VAL A 250 14.14 -5.83 -2.98
N ILE A 251 15.05 -5.32 -3.83
CA ILE A 251 15.55 -5.99 -5.04
C ILE A 251 16.94 -6.50 -4.70
N TYR A 252 17.21 -7.77 -4.98
CA TYR A 252 18.45 -8.40 -4.55
C TYR A 252 18.87 -9.55 -5.47
N PRO A 253 20.18 -9.89 -5.54
CA PRO A 253 20.64 -11.12 -6.18
C PRO A 253 20.08 -12.35 -5.47
N PRO A 254 19.56 -13.37 -6.17
CA PRO A 254 18.90 -14.54 -5.55
C PRO A 254 19.75 -15.28 -4.50
N GLU A 255 21.07 -15.29 -4.67
CA GLU A 255 22.02 -15.89 -3.72
C GLU A 255 22.07 -15.17 -2.36
N ARG A 256 21.57 -13.94 -2.26
CA ARG A 256 21.46 -13.18 -1.01
C ARG A 256 20.12 -13.37 -0.29
N ALA A 257 19.23 -14.25 -0.77
CA ALA A 257 17.92 -14.47 -0.17
C ALA A 257 17.99 -14.87 1.30
N ALA A 258 18.92 -15.75 1.68
CA ALA A 258 19.11 -16.17 3.06
C ALA A 258 19.60 -15.03 3.99
N GLU A 259 20.48 -14.17 3.48
CA GLU A 259 20.95 -12.98 4.20
C GLU A 259 19.82 -11.97 4.40
N LEU A 260 19.01 -11.73 3.36
CA LEU A 260 17.84 -10.87 3.46
C LEU A 260 16.85 -11.39 4.51
N ALA A 261 16.51 -12.68 4.48
CA ALA A 261 15.61 -13.31 5.45
C ALA A 261 16.14 -13.20 6.89
N GLN A 262 17.44 -13.40 7.10
CA GLN A 262 18.09 -13.22 8.40
C GLN A 262 18.01 -11.75 8.87
N THR A 263 18.27 -10.80 7.99
CA THR A 263 18.21 -9.36 8.29
C THR A 263 16.80 -8.90 8.63
N LEU A 264 15.80 -9.39 7.89
CA LEU A 264 14.39 -9.12 8.14
C LEU A 264 13.87 -9.74 9.42
N GLY A 265 14.40 -10.90 9.81
CA GLY A 265 14.01 -11.62 11.01
C GLY A 265 12.65 -12.33 10.93
N PRO A 266 12.20 -12.96 12.03
CA PRO A 266 11.09 -13.90 12.02
C PRO A 266 9.74 -13.28 11.67
N ASP A 267 9.51 -12.02 11.97
CA ASP A 267 8.24 -11.33 11.64
C ASP A 267 7.97 -11.25 10.13
N PHE A 268 8.99 -11.47 9.30
CA PHE A 268 8.91 -11.40 7.84
C PHE A 268 9.13 -12.77 7.17
N ALA A 269 9.02 -13.86 7.92
CA ALA A 269 9.30 -15.22 7.44
C ALA A 269 8.36 -15.66 6.29
N ASP A 270 7.12 -15.22 6.34
CA ASP A 270 6.09 -15.47 5.33
C ASP A 270 5.00 -14.40 5.40
N PRO A 271 4.13 -14.27 4.37
CA PRO A 271 3.10 -13.24 4.33
C PRO A 271 2.13 -13.27 5.52
N LEU A 272 1.74 -14.44 6.00
CA LEU A 272 0.81 -14.58 7.12
C LEU A 272 1.43 -14.06 8.42
N THR A 273 2.67 -14.45 8.70
CA THR A 273 3.44 -13.99 9.86
C THR A 273 3.65 -12.48 9.81
N MET A 274 4.05 -11.95 8.66
CA MET A 274 4.28 -10.52 8.45
C MET A 274 3.01 -9.69 8.69
N TRP A 275 1.88 -10.08 8.09
CA TRP A 275 0.63 -9.36 8.27
C TRP A 275 0.05 -9.51 9.68
N SER A 276 0.28 -10.66 10.35
CA SER A 276 -0.11 -10.87 11.75
C SER A 276 0.66 -9.94 12.69
N ALA A 277 1.98 -9.85 12.54
CA ALA A 277 2.82 -8.93 13.30
C ALA A 277 2.46 -7.46 13.01
N THR A 278 2.14 -7.14 11.73
CA THR A 278 1.72 -5.81 11.32
C THR A 278 0.36 -5.44 11.89
N LEU A 279 -0.60 -6.38 11.96
CA LEU A 279 -1.90 -6.18 12.62
C LEU A 279 -1.72 -5.76 14.08
N GLU A 280 -0.87 -6.44 14.84
CA GLU A 280 -0.62 -6.11 16.25
C GLU A 280 -0.01 -4.71 16.41
N ARG A 281 0.95 -4.34 15.55
CA ARG A 281 1.54 -2.99 15.56
C ARG A 281 0.50 -1.91 15.24
N ASN A 282 -0.35 -2.13 14.23
CA ASN A 282 -1.39 -1.18 13.84
C ASN A 282 -2.49 -1.05 14.90
N ARG A 283 -2.83 -2.15 15.56
CA ARG A 283 -3.75 -2.16 16.70
C ARG A 283 -3.21 -1.31 17.86
N ALA A 284 -1.95 -1.55 18.25
CA ALA A 284 -1.29 -0.76 19.28
C ALA A 284 -1.22 0.73 18.90
N ARG A 285 -0.97 1.02 17.62
CA ARG A 285 -0.90 2.40 17.12
C ARG A 285 -2.27 3.08 17.12
N ALA A 286 -3.34 2.41 16.68
CA ALA A 286 -4.71 2.94 16.72
C ALA A 286 -5.19 3.20 18.16
N LEU A 287 -4.76 2.37 19.11
CA LEU A 287 -5.02 2.59 20.55
C LEU A 287 -4.24 3.77 21.12
N ALA A 288 -2.98 3.95 20.72
CA ALA A 288 -2.10 5.01 21.22
C ALA A 288 -2.44 6.39 20.59
N ALA A 289 -2.93 6.41 19.35
CA ALA A 289 -3.29 7.61 18.61
C ALA A 289 -4.67 7.42 17.94
N PRO A 290 -5.77 7.47 18.71
CA PRO A 290 -7.12 7.19 18.21
C PRO A 290 -7.65 8.25 17.22
N ASP A 291 -7.01 9.38 17.10
CA ASP A 291 -7.25 10.46 16.15
C ASP A 291 -6.37 10.40 14.89
N ASP A 292 -5.45 9.42 14.78
CA ASP A 292 -4.64 9.18 13.57
C ASP A 292 -5.46 8.34 12.55
N ALA A 293 -5.96 9.00 11.50
CA ALA A 293 -6.72 8.35 10.42
C ALA A 293 -5.93 7.22 9.74
N TYR A 294 -4.61 7.37 9.59
CA TYR A 294 -3.77 6.36 8.95
C TYR A 294 -3.57 5.13 9.85
N ALA A 295 -3.55 5.29 11.16
CA ALA A 295 -3.48 4.14 12.07
C ALA A 295 -4.71 3.23 11.91
N TRP A 296 -5.91 3.81 11.83
CA TRP A 296 -7.14 3.07 11.57
C TRP A 296 -7.20 2.48 10.16
N PHE A 297 -6.74 3.24 9.16
CA PHE A 297 -6.66 2.73 7.79
C PHE A 297 -5.75 1.51 7.69
N ASN A 298 -4.57 1.57 8.28
CA ASN A 298 -3.60 0.48 8.30
C ASN A 298 -4.10 -0.74 9.08
N LEU A 299 -4.86 -0.52 10.17
CA LEU A 299 -5.54 -1.60 10.88
C LEU A 299 -6.52 -2.32 9.94
N GLY A 300 -7.35 -1.57 9.21
CA GLY A 300 -8.25 -2.12 8.19
C GLY A 300 -7.50 -2.90 7.11
N SER A 301 -6.39 -2.36 6.61
CA SER A 301 -5.56 -2.99 5.56
C SER A 301 -4.95 -4.31 6.04
N SER A 302 -4.52 -4.38 7.30
CA SER A 302 -4.00 -5.63 7.89
C SER A 302 -5.09 -6.70 8.01
N LEU A 303 -6.29 -6.30 8.40
CA LEU A 303 -7.44 -7.22 8.51
C LEU A 303 -7.87 -7.75 7.12
N VAL A 304 -7.92 -6.89 6.09
CA VAL A 304 -8.23 -7.30 4.71
C VAL A 304 -7.16 -8.27 4.18
N ALA A 305 -5.88 -7.97 4.39
CA ALA A 305 -4.81 -8.85 3.96
C ALA A 305 -4.89 -10.24 4.62
N LEU A 306 -5.17 -10.29 5.91
CA LEU A 306 -5.35 -11.56 6.64
C LEU A 306 -6.62 -12.31 6.17
N ALA A 307 -7.71 -11.61 5.86
CA ALA A 307 -8.89 -12.23 5.25
C ALA A 307 -8.53 -12.95 3.94
N GLY A 308 -7.79 -12.28 3.06
CA GLY A 308 -7.35 -12.86 1.79
C GLY A 308 -6.38 -14.04 1.97
N LEU A 309 -5.41 -13.93 2.88
CA LEU A 309 -4.41 -14.98 3.12
C LEU A 309 -4.98 -16.24 3.77
N ASN A 310 -5.95 -16.08 4.69
CA ASN A 310 -6.55 -17.21 5.42
C ASN A 310 -7.86 -17.71 4.80
N GLY A 311 -8.48 -16.95 3.89
CA GLY A 311 -9.83 -17.20 3.43
C GLY A 311 -10.91 -16.98 4.51
N ASP A 312 -10.58 -16.30 5.61
CA ASP A 312 -11.49 -16.07 6.73
C ASP A 312 -12.23 -14.74 6.58
N VAL A 313 -13.48 -14.82 6.16
CA VAL A 313 -14.36 -13.66 5.95
C VAL A 313 -14.69 -12.90 7.24
N ALA A 314 -14.44 -13.47 8.42
CA ALA A 314 -14.68 -12.82 9.70
C ALA A 314 -13.79 -11.58 9.94
N TYR A 315 -12.71 -11.41 9.17
CA TYR A 315 -11.87 -10.22 9.21
C TYR A 315 -12.47 -9.00 8.50
N TYR A 316 -13.41 -9.17 7.57
CA TYR A 316 -13.97 -8.04 6.80
C TYR A 316 -14.86 -7.08 7.61
N PRO A 317 -15.77 -7.53 8.50
CA PRO A 317 -16.55 -6.59 9.31
C PRO A 317 -15.69 -5.66 10.18
N PRO A 318 -14.68 -6.15 10.94
CA PRO A 318 -13.78 -5.27 11.68
C PRO A 318 -12.90 -4.39 10.76
N ALA A 319 -12.51 -4.85 9.56
CA ALA A 319 -11.81 -4.04 8.58
C ALA A 319 -12.67 -2.87 8.09
N ALA A 320 -13.94 -3.13 7.75
CA ALA A 320 -14.88 -2.09 7.34
C ALA A 320 -15.08 -1.03 8.44
N ALA A 321 -15.18 -1.46 9.70
CA ALA A 321 -15.29 -0.55 10.85
C ALA A 321 -14.03 0.32 11.03
N ALA A 322 -12.84 -0.25 10.86
CA ALA A 322 -11.58 0.48 10.93
C ALA A 322 -11.48 1.53 9.81
N TYR A 323 -11.89 1.19 8.59
CA TYR A 323 -11.96 2.15 7.48
C TYR A 323 -13.02 3.24 7.69
N ASP A 324 -14.15 2.93 8.30
CA ASP A 324 -15.16 3.93 8.67
C ASP A 324 -14.56 4.97 9.63
N GLN A 325 -13.85 4.52 10.66
CA GLN A 325 -13.18 5.41 11.60
C GLN A 325 -12.12 6.28 10.88
N ALA A 326 -11.31 5.68 10.01
CA ALA A 326 -10.31 6.40 9.23
C ALA A 326 -10.96 7.49 8.33
N ARG A 327 -12.09 7.18 7.69
CA ARG A 327 -12.86 8.13 6.86
C ARG A 327 -13.47 9.27 7.69
N LEU A 328 -13.96 8.98 8.90
CA LEU A 328 -14.48 10.00 9.82
C LEU A 328 -13.39 10.97 10.29
N LEU A 329 -12.20 10.48 10.52
CA LEU A 329 -11.04 11.29 10.90
C LEU A 329 -10.47 12.11 9.74
N GLY A 330 -10.78 11.75 8.50
CA GLY A 330 -10.38 12.46 7.30
C GLY A 330 -9.12 11.89 6.63
N LEU A 331 -9.33 11.14 5.57
CA LEU A 331 -8.26 10.62 4.70
C LEU A 331 -8.18 11.44 3.43
N PRO A 332 -6.96 11.61 2.85
CA PRO A 332 -6.81 12.26 1.55
C PRO A 332 -7.64 11.57 0.46
N ALA A 333 -8.30 12.36 -0.39
CA ALA A 333 -9.14 11.82 -1.47
C ALA A 333 -8.37 10.91 -2.43
N ARG A 334 -7.05 11.11 -2.58
CA ARG A 334 -6.19 10.30 -3.45
C ARG A 334 -5.73 8.99 -2.81
N MET A 335 -6.08 8.71 -1.55
CA MET A 335 -5.70 7.45 -0.88
C MET A 335 -6.10 6.23 -1.72
N LEU A 336 -7.31 6.26 -2.30
CA LEU A 336 -7.84 5.18 -3.15
C LEU A 336 -7.30 5.18 -4.60
N TRP A 337 -6.24 5.95 -4.89
CA TRP A 337 -5.45 5.76 -6.11
C TRP A 337 -4.36 4.70 -5.91
N TYR A 338 -4.04 4.37 -4.66
CA TYR A 338 -2.89 3.53 -4.26
C TYR A 338 -3.28 2.34 -3.38
N GLN A 339 -4.34 2.46 -2.57
CA GLN A 339 -4.70 1.48 -1.55
C GLN A 339 -6.19 1.15 -1.61
N PHE A 340 -6.54 -0.08 -1.97
CA PHE A 340 -7.89 -0.49 -2.38
C PHE A 340 -8.65 -1.29 -1.32
N GLY A 341 -8.06 -1.54 -0.15
CA GLY A 341 -8.67 -2.31 0.94
C GLY A 341 -10.07 -1.90 1.35
N PRO A 342 -10.44 -0.58 1.39
CA PRO A 342 -11.81 -0.16 1.68
C PRO A 342 -12.85 -0.73 0.71
N TYR A 343 -12.54 -0.78 -0.59
CA TYR A 343 -13.46 -1.38 -1.57
C TYR A 343 -13.70 -2.85 -1.28
N GLU A 344 -12.62 -3.60 -0.99
CA GLU A 344 -12.70 -5.03 -0.71
C GLU A 344 -13.49 -5.32 0.55
N ALA A 345 -13.20 -4.61 1.65
CA ALA A 345 -13.91 -4.76 2.91
C ALA A 345 -15.41 -4.46 2.77
N TYR A 346 -15.77 -3.33 2.14
CA TYR A 346 -17.17 -2.95 1.97
C TYR A 346 -17.93 -3.91 1.05
N LEU A 347 -17.32 -4.39 -0.04
CA LEU A 347 -17.91 -5.42 -0.88
C LEU A 347 -18.20 -6.70 -0.11
N ALA A 348 -17.23 -7.15 0.69
CA ALA A 348 -17.34 -8.41 1.43
C ALA A 348 -18.46 -8.36 2.49
N VAL A 349 -18.76 -7.19 3.04
CA VAL A 349 -19.86 -7.00 4.01
C VAL A 349 -21.16 -6.49 3.37
N GLY A 350 -21.26 -6.46 2.03
CA GLY A 350 -22.48 -6.10 1.31
C GLY A 350 -22.77 -4.59 1.27
N ARG A 351 -21.82 -3.74 1.60
CA ARG A 351 -21.95 -2.27 1.62
C ARG A 351 -21.64 -1.67 0.24
N TYR A 352 -22.40 -2.06 -0.76
CA TYR A 352 -22.17 -1.71 -2.18
C TYR A 352 -22.25 -0.20 -2.45
N GLU A 353 -23.16 0.51 -1.77
CA GLU A 353 -23.30 1.98 -1.90
C GLU A 353 -22.05 2.71 -1.43
N ASP A 354 -21.36 2.24 -0.40
CA ASP A 354 -20.08 2.80 0.02
C ASP A 354 -19.01 2.64 -1.06
N VAL A 355 -18.95 1.49 -1.70
CA VAL A 355 -18.04 1.23 -2.83
C VAL A 355 -18.31 2.20 -3.98
N LEU A 356 -19.57 2.38 -4.36
CA LEU A 356 -19.95 3.29 -5.45
C LEU A 356 -19.64 4.76 -5.09
N THR A 357 -19.92 5.17 -3.86
CA THR A 357 -19.61 6.53 -3.38
C THR A 357 -18.10 6.82 -3.40
N LEU A 358 -17.29 5.86 -2.96
CA LEU A 358 -15.83 5.98 -2.97
C LEU A 358 -15.27 5.97 -4.40
N ALA A 359 -15.85 5.16 -5.30
CA ALA A 359 -15.48 5.14 -6.71
C ALA A 359 -15.77 6.49 -7.39
N GLU A 360 -16.94 7.08 -7.15
CA GLU A 360 -17.29 8.41 -7.64
C GLU A 360 -16.32 9.49 -7.13
N ALA A 361 -15.99 9.47 -5.85
CA ALA A 361 -15.01 10.38 -5.26
C ALA A 361 -13.63 10.23 -5.92
N THR A 362 -13.21 9.00 -6.22
CA THR A 362 -11.96 8.72 -6.94
C THR A 362 -12.01 9.28 -8.37
N PHE A 363 -13.11 9.09 -9.10
CA PHE A 363 -13.29 9.56 -10.47
C PHE A 363 -13.47 11.08 -10.57
N ALA A 364 -13.77 11.79 -9.50
CA ALA A 364 -13.85 13.25 -9.48
C ALA A 364 -12.52 13.88 -9.91
N GLY A 365 -11.39 13.27 -9.58
CA GLY A 365 -10.07 13.64 -10.06
C GLY A 365 -9.75 13.04 -11.43
N GLN A 366 -9.08 13.81 -12.31
CA GLN A 366 -8.68 13.31 -13.63
C GLN A 366 -7.75 12.08 -13.52
N GLY A 367 -6.80 12.08 -12.57
CA GLY A 367 -5.90 10.96 -12.34
C GLY A 367 -6.64 9.71 -11.91
N GLY A 368 -7.64 9.83 -11.01
CA GLY A 368 -8.43 8.69 -10.54
C GLY A 368 -9.24 7.98 -11.63
N ARG A 369 -9.50 8.63 -12.77
CA ARG A 369 -10.14 7.99 -13.93
C ARG A 369 -9.23 7.04 -14.71
N ASN A 370 -7.99 6.90 -14.28
CA ASN A 370 -7.01 6.02 -14.89
C ASN A 370 -6.56 4.89 -13.96
N VAL A 371 -7.24 4.73 -12.83
CA VAL A 371 -7.00 3.67 -11.83
C VAL A 371 -7.96 2.51 -12.14
N GLU A 372 -7.46 1.41 -12.69
CA GLU A 372 -8.26 0.28 -13.12
C GLU A 372 -8.94 -0.46 -11.98
N GLU A 373 -8.33 -0.49 -10.79
CA GLU A 373 -8.89 -1.14 -9.61
C GLU A 373 -10.22 -0.49 -9.22
N THR A 374 -10.33 0.82 -9.31
CA THR A 374 -11.58 1.52 -8.98
C THR A 374 -12.73 1.07 -9.90
N TYR A 375 -12.47 0.89 -11.20
CA TYR A 375 -13.48 0.38 -12.12
C TYR A 375 -13.84 -1.07 -11.86
N TYR A 376 -12.86 -1.88 -11.50
CA TYR A 376 -13.10 -3.29 -11.14
C TYR A 376 -14.04 -3.40 -9.92
N TYR A 377 -13.72 -2.68 -8.84
CA TYR A 377 -14.56 -2.70 -7.62
C TYR A 377 -15.93 -2.06 -7.85
N GLN A 378 -16.01 -0.99 -8.65
CA GLN A 378 -17.28 -0.42 -9.09
C GLN A 378 -18.12 -1.48 -9.85
N GLY A 379 -17.51 -2.18 -10.79
CA GLY A 379 -18.17 -3.25 -11.55
C GLY A 379 -18.72 -4.35 -10.65
N ARG A 380 -17.97 -4.75 -9.63
CA ARG A 380 -18.42 -5.75 -8.63
C ARG A 380 -19.62 -5.25 -7.82
N ALA A 381 -19.61 -4.00 -7.38
CA ALA A 381 -20.73 -3.42 -6.64
C ALA A 381 -21.99 -3.28 -7.51
N LEU A 382 -21.85 -2.82 -8.76
CA LEU A 382 -22.95 -2.73 -9.72
C LEU A 382 -23.54 -4.10 -10.03
N LEU A 383 -22.70 -5.11 -10.20
CA LEU A 383 -23.16 -6.50 -10.42
C LEU A 383 -23.98 -7.01 -9.23
N ALA A 384 -23.49 -6.78 -8.01
CA ALA A 384 -24.15 -7.21 -6.79
C ALA A 384 -25.50 -6.49 -6.54
N THR A 385 -25.65 -5.26 -7.07
CA THR A 385 -26.91 -4.49 -7.00
C THR A 385 -27.83 -4.72 -8.21
N GLY A 386 -27.45 -5.58 -9.17
CA GLY A 386 -28.27 -5.96 -10.32
C GLY A 386 -28.10 -5.05 -11.55
N ASP A 387 -27.24 -4.05 -11.52
CA ASP A 387 -26.90 -3.24 -12.71
C ASP A 387 -25.85 -3.97 -13.57
N HIS A 388 -26.30 -4.98 -14.29
CA HIS A 388 -25.44 -5.76 -15.20
C HIS A 388 -24.85 -4.93 -16.35
N ALA A 389 -25.56 -3.90 -16.82
CA ALA A 389 -25.07 -3.04 -17.91
C ALA A 389 -23.92 -2.14 -17.44
N GLY A 390 -24.09 -1.52 -16.28
CA GLY A 390 -23.05 -0.72 -15.62
C GLY A 390 -21.84 -1.58 -15.26
N ALA A 391 -22.06 -2.79 -14.69
CA ALA A 391 -20.98 -3.71 -14.36
C ALA A 391 -20.13 -4.08 -15.58
N ARG A 392 -20.75 -4.45 -16.71
CA ARG A 392 -20.04 -4.71 -17.97
C ARG A 392 -19.20 -3.51 -18.44
N ALA A 393 -19.76 -2.31 -18.36
CA ALA A 393 -19.05 -1.10 -18.78
C ALA A 393 -17.82 -0.85 -17.88
N ALA A 394 -17.96 -1.01 -16.58
CA ALA A 394 -16.89 -0.85 -15.61
C ALA A 394 -15.76 -1.89 -15.81
N PHE A 395 -16.09 -3.19 -15.94
CA PHE A 395 -15.08 -4.23 -16.19
C PHE A 395 -14.35 -4.02 -17.53
N LYS A 396 -15.05 -3.65 -18.61
CA LYS A 396 -14.40 -3.30 -19.88
C LYS A 396 -13.46 -2.13 -19.74
N ARG A 397 -13.80 -1.14 -18.90
CA ARG A 397 -12.92 -0.01 -18.64
C ARG A 397 -11.68 -0.40 -17.85
N ALA A 398 -11.80 -1.22 -16.80
CA ALA A 398 -10.67 -1.76 -16.06
C ALA A 398 -9.69 -2.48 -17.00
N MET A 399 -10.19 -3.42 -17.81
CA MET A 399 -9.39 -4.14 -18.81
C MET A 399 -8.72 -3.22 -19.84
N ALA A 400 -9.38 -2.15 -20.27
CA ALA A 400 -8.83 -1.22 -21.24
C ALA A 400 -7.70 -0.35 -20.67
N LEU A 401 -7.63 -0.17 -19.35
CA LEU A 401 -6.58 0.59 -18.68
C LEU A 401 -5.32 -0.24 -18.47
N ASN A 402 -5.46 -1.45 -17.92
CA ASN A 402 -4.34 -2.37 -17.74
C ASN A 402 -4.82 -3.84 -17.89
N PRO A 403 -4.78 -4.41 -19.11
CA PRO A 403 -5.28 -5.76 -19.36
C PRO A 403 -4.41 -6.86 -18.72
N ALA A 404 -3.17 -6.57 -18.40
CA ALA A 404 -2.20 -7.53 -17.85
C ALA A 404 -2.12 -7.52 -16.32
N SER A 405 -2.67 -6.48 -15.66
CA SER A 405 -2.70 -6.45 -14.19
C SER A 405 -3.59 -7.55 -13.63
N ALA A 406 -3.35 -7.93 -12.38
CA ALA A 406 -4.19 -8.91 -11.67
C ALA A 406 -5.68 -8.49 -11.70
N VAL A 407 -5.93 -7.19 -11.57
CA VAL A 407 -7.28 -6.62 -11.60
C VAL A 407 -7.86 -6.63 -13.02
N GLY A 408 -7.07 -6.34 -14.04
CA GLY A 408 -7.50 -6.45 -15.44
C GLY A 408 -7.92 -7.86 -15.80
N LEU A 409 -7.14 -8.86 -15.40
CA LEU A 409 -7.46 -10.28 -15.56
C LEU A 409 -8.72 -10.70 -14.78
N ALA A 410 -8.86 -10.21 -13.54
CA ALA A 410 -10.06 -10.46 -12.74
C ALA A 410 -11.31 -9.80 -13.35
N ALA A 411 -11.17 -8.61 -13.93
CA ALA A 411 -12.26 -7.94 -14.66
C ALA A 411 -12.68 -8.73 -15.92
N ALA A 412 -11.72 -9.30 -16.65
CA ALA A 412 -11.99 -10.17 -17.81
C ALA A 412 -12.78 -11.42 -17.40
N ALA A 413 -12.38 -12.09 -16.32
CA ALA A 413 -13.07 -13.25 -15.77
C ALA A 413 -14.49 -12.89 -15.30
N ALA A 414 -14.66 -11.75 -14.60
CA ALA A 414 -15.97 -11.28 -14.15
C ALA A 414 -16.90 -10.94 -15.34
N LEU A 415 -16.36 -10.33 -16.40
CA LEU A 415 -17.11 -10.02 -17.60
C LEU A 415 -17.61 -11.30 -18.29
N ALA A 416 -16.74 -12.30 -18.45
CA ALA A 416 -17.11 -13.58 -19.06
C ALA A 416 -18.18 -14.34 -18.25
N ALA A 417 -18.28 -14.12 -16.95
CA ALA A 417 -19.31 -14.74 -16.11
C ALA A 417 -20.69 -14.06 -16.20
N ILE A 418 -20.76 -12.84 -16.76
CA ILE A 418 -22.03 -12.09 -16.94
C ILE A 418 -22.64 -12.36 -18.33
N ASP A 419 -21.81 -12.68 -19.32
CA ASP A 419 -22.24 -12.96 -20.71
C ASP A 419 -22.75 -14.39 -20.85
#